data_0d37a00b02ec349f0c949b15360e48f3
#
_entry.id   0d37a00b02ec349f0c949b15360e48f3
#
_cell.length_a   1.000
_cell.length_b   1.000
_cell.length_c   1.000
_cell.angle_alpha   90.00
_cell.angle_beta   90.00
_cell.angle_gamma   90.00
#
_symmetry.space_group_name_H-M   'P 1'
#
loop_
_entity.id
_entity.type
_entity.pdbx_description
1 polymer ?
#
loop_
_entity_poly.entity_id
_entity_poly.type
_entity_poly.pdbx_seq_one_letter_code
_entity_poly.pdbx_strand_id
1 'polypeptide(L)'
;MIKGVTSVLGERIKQIRKQKKMTQTDVATGIITKSMLSMVENGKATPSVPALQAIARRLQVTVEELMLDPRDVRMRELLETIRSRDTSYHSDEKVREILHPYLVPETNSYWQGQVFQEYGDALRTSDPELGLTYFEKAERVFQQLGRQDEQLLAQIAKVYFLFNLKRTKEAYELIEAMDIPREIPLAPKTYLKLQILRALRASLFDDHYTEAIALLREGVQYMREQDVYYHVISFQRFLGLFLYLEGEIEQSRQEFDRLEQFFAFSETTAVGRIEVDLTKGLIAIFENDTDGMQMAWEKLVTVAIDDAKHYIGQLEVHLLLNGIELPNQTLQQSVDKIWEMQDAWLAASGFDQAMMLQTLVLAMQRGIGQERLEDVIRLKDDLQSERLKGDLEREIQALVKVQ
;
A
#
# COMPACT_ATOMS: atom_id res chain seq x y z
N MET A 1 29.26 -7.84 -24.17
CA MET A 1 27.78 -7.92 -24.21
C MET A 1 27.21 -9.13 -25.00
N ILE A 2 27.93 -9.83 -25.86
CA ILE A 2 27.36 -10.89 -26.72
C ILE A 2 27.41 -12.31 -26.11
N LYS A 3 28.28 -12.59 -25.15
CA LYS A 3 28.38 -13.94 -24.54
C LYS A 3 27.20 -14.35 -23.63
N GLY A 4 26.52 -13.41 -23.00
CA GLY A 4 25.36 -13.71 -22.11
C GLY A 4 24.10 -14.10 -22.88
N VAL A 5 23.78 -13.37 -23.95
CA VAL A 5 22.55 -13.57 -24.75
C VAL A 5 22.54 -14.90 -25.50
N THR A 6 23.69 -15.33 -26.02
CA THR A 6 23.83 -16.62 -26.75
C THR A 6 23.65 -17.83 -25.83
N SER A 7 24.07 -17.74 -24.57
CA SER A 7 23.89 -18.81 -23.58
C SER A 7 22.42 -18.99 -23.21
N VAL A 8 21.71 -17.89 -22.98
CA VAL A 8 20.28 -17.88 -22.60
C VAL A 8 19.40 -18.45 -23.70
N LEU A 9 19.59 -17.98 -24.97
CA LEU A 9 18.85 -18.48 -26.12
C LEU A 9 19.02 -20.00 -26.33
N GLY A 10 20.25 -20.48 -26.25
CA GLY A 10 20.56 -21.90 -26.42
C GLY A 10 19.90 -22.77 -25.37
N GLU A 11 19.95 -22.34 -24.12
CA GLU A 11 19.34 -23.03 -23.00
C GLU A 11 17.80 -23.07 -23.11
N ARG A 12 17.21 -21.96 -23.58
CA ARG A 12 15.77 -21.88 -23.83
C ARG A 12 15.32 -22.81 -24.95
N ILE A 13 16.01 -22.84 -26.08
CA ILE A 13 15.74 -23.79 -27.17
C ILE A 13 15.76 -25.24 -26.64
N LYS A 14 16.80 -25.59 -25.85
CA LYS A 14 16.98 -26.93 -25.24
C LYS A 14 15.83 -27.27 -24.29
N GLN A 15 15.40 -26.32 -23.46
CA GLN A 15 14.31 -26.49 -22.50
C GLN A 15 12.99 -26.77 -23.21
N ILE A 16 12.59 -25.94 -24.17
CA ILE A 16 11.34 -26.08 -24.93
C ILE A 16 11.34 -27.38 -25.72
N ARG A 17 12.47 -27.71 -26.37
CA ARG A 17 12.62 -28.97 -27.08
C ARG A 17 12.36 -30.18 -26.18
N LYS A 18 12.95 -30.18 -24.96
CA LYS A 18 12.75 -31.26 -23.99
C LYS A 18 11.31 -31.31 -23.46
N GLN A 19 10.69 -30.18 -23.20
CA GLN A 19 9.27 -30.11 -22.79
C GLN A 19 8.36 -30.75 -23.85
N LYS A 20 8.69 -30.52 -25.13
CA LYS A 20 7.95 -31.09 -26.26
C LYS A 20 8.40 -32.53 -26.63
N LYS A 21 9.31 -33.14 -25.83
CA LYS A 21 9.86 -34.49 -26.02
C LYS A 21 10.50 -34.70 -27.40
N MET A 22 11.03 -33.63 -28.00
CA MET A 22 11.71 -33.66 -29.31
C MET A 22 13.22 -33.95 -29.13
N THR A 23 13.80 -34.68 -30.09
CA THR A 23 15.25 -34.87 -30.19
C THR A 23 15.92 -33.67 -30.87
N GLN A 24 17.24 -33.51 -30.71
CA GLN A 24 17.96 -32.50 -31.47
C GLN A 24 17.83 -32.66 -32.99
N THR A 25 17.76 -33.92 -33.44
CA THR A 25 17.54 -34.24 -34.85
C THR A 25 16.19 -33.75 -35.34
N ASP A 26 15.12 -33.95 -34.58
CA ASP A 26 13.77 -33.49 -34.94
C ASP A 26 13.71 -31.98 -35.16
N VAL A 27 14.39 -31.22 -34.30
CA VAL A 27 14.42 -29.76 -34.39
C VAL A 27 15.34 -29.28 -35.51
N ALA A 28 16.48 -29.93 -35.73
CA ALA A 28 17.50 -29.48 -36.66
C ALA A 28 17.19 -29.83 -38.13
N THR A 29 16.50 -30.96 -38.39
CA THR A 29 16.29 -31.46 -39.76
C THR A 29 15.69 -30.44 -40.71
N GLY A 30 16.38 -30.17 -41.83
CA GLY A 30 15.96 -29.21 -42.83
C GLY A 30 16.18 -27.75 -42.44
N ILE A 31 16.80 -27.45 -41.32
CA ILE A 31 17.08 -26.09 -40.84
C ILE A 31 18.60 -25.88 -40.67
N ILE A 32 19.22 -26.68 -39.82
CA ILE A 32 20.68 -26.69 -39.50
C ILE A 32 21.14 -28.10 -39.24
N THR A 33 22.43 -28.33 -39.07
CA THR A 33 22.92 -29.66 -38.68
C THR A 33 22.66 -29.93 -37.20
N LYS A 34 22.54 -31.22 -36.82
CA LYS A 34 22.40 -31.61 -35.41
C LYS A 34 23.57 -31.05 -34.56
N SER A 35 24.80 -31.09 -35.10
CA SER A 35 26.00 -30.54 -34.43
C SER A 35 25.84 -29.04 -34.19
N MET A 36 25.33 -28.30 -35.18
CA MET A 36 25.09 -26.86 -35.05
C MET A 36 24.05 -26.58 -33.99
N LEU A 37 22.94 -27.31 -33.97
CA LEU A 37 21.91 -27.16 -32.93
C LEU A 37 22.48 -27.46 -31.54
N SER A 38 23.31 -28.50 -31.40
CA SER A 38 24.00 -28.82 -30.17
C SER A 38 24.95 -27.69 -29.70
N MET A 39 25.66 -27.04 -30.62
CA MET A 39 26.47 -25.87 -30.29
C MET A 39 25.61 -24.67 -29.86
N VAL A 40 24.49 -24.45 -30.52
CA VAL A 40 23.54 -23.39 -30.14
C VAL A 40 22.97 -23.65 -28.74
N GLU A 41 22.50 -24.87 -28.48
CA GLU A 41 21.94 -25.25 -27.16
C GLU A 41 22.95 -25.15 -26.01
N ASN A 42 24.24 -25.22 -26.31
CA ASN A 42 25.32 -25.08 -25.33
C ASN A 42 25.95 -23.65 -25.34
N GLY A 43 25.33 -22.69 -26.00
CA GLY A 43 25.79 -21.29 -26.06
C GLY A 43 27.08 -21.07 -26.81
N LYS A 44 27.55 -22.05 -27.61
CA LYS A 44 28.80 -22.02 -28.36
C LYS A 44 28.64 -21.46 -29.78
N ALA A 45 27.40 -21.31 -30.25
CA ALA A 45 27.09 -20.75 -31.57
C ALA A 45 25.76 -19.99 -31.53
N THR A 46 25.64 -18.99 -32.42
CA THR A 46 24.38 -18.24 -32.62
C THR A 46 23.79 -18.64 -33.96
N PRO A 47 22.48 -19.05 -34.00
CA PRO A 47 21.82 -19.33 -35.25
C PRO A 47 21.61 -18.01 -36.04
N SER A 48 21.56 -18.11 -37.38
CA SER A 48 21.09 -16.98 -38.20
C SER A 48 19.64 -16.66 -37.93
N VAL A 49 19.20 -15.42 -38.22
CA VAL A 49 17.80 -15.02 -38.02
C VAL A 49 16.81 -15.95 -38.74
N PRO A 50 17.03 -16.36 -40.02
CA PRO A 50 16.18 -17.33 -40.67
C PRO A 50 16.15 -18.72 -39.98
N ALA A 51 17.31 -19.19 -39.51
CA ALA A 51 17.40 -20.46 -38.77
C ALA A 51 16.66 -20.38 -37.43
N LEU A 52 16.78 -19.26 -36.70
CA LEU A 52 16.07 -19.03 -35.44
C LEU A 52 14.55 -19.02 -35.66
N GLN A 53 14.07 -18.35 -36.68
CA GLN A 53 12.65 -18.34 -37.06
C GLN A 53 12.14 -19.73 -37.43
N ALA A 54 12.95 -20.53 -38.15
CA ALA A 54 12.58 -21.89 -38.52
C ALA A 54 12.57 -22.83 -37.29
N ILE A 55 13.53 -22.69 -36.36
CA ILE A 55 13.57 -23.41 -35.09
C ILE A 55 12.33 -23.05 -34.25
N ALA A 56 11.98 -21.77 -34.11
CA ALA A 56 10.81 -21.30 -33.40
C ALA A 56 9.54 -21.96 -33.95
N ARG A 57 9.32 -21.90 -35.27
CA ARG A 57 8.19 -22.55 -35.95
C ARG A 57 8.14 -24.06 -35.70
N ARG A 58 9.29 -24.74 -35.75
CA ARG A 58 9.39 -26.18 -35.48
C ARG A 58 9.02 -26.52 -34.03
N LEU A 59 9.42 -25.67 -33.11
CA LEU A 59 9.07 -25.77 -31.69
C LEU A 59 7.68 -25.21 -31.38
N GLN A 60 6.96 -24.67 -32.37
CA GLN A 60 5.63 -24.07 -32.19
C GLN A 60 5.61 -22.98 -31.10
N VAL A 61 6.58 -22.09 -31.18
CA VAL A 61 6.73 -20.92 -30.32
C VAL A 61 7.14 -19.71 -31.16
N THR A 62 7.07 -18.52 -30.62
CA THR A 62 7.58 -17.32 -31.28
C THR A 62 9.09 -17.17 -31.07
N VAL A 63 9.74 -16.32 -31.86
CA VAL A 63 11.17 -16.00 -31.67
C VAL A 63 11.36 -15.27 -30.33
N GLU A 64 10.42 -14.41 -29.96
CA GLU A 64 10.41 -13.70 -28.71
C GLU A 64 10.40 -14.67 -27.52
N GLU A 65 9.57 -15.71 -27.54
CA GLU A 65 9.53 -16.75 -26.50
C GLU A 65 10.85 -17.51 -26.39
N LEU A 66 11.59 -17.71 -27.51
CA LEU A 66 12.93 -18.31 -27.48
C LEU A 66 13.99 -17.39 -26.88
N MET A 67 13.79 -16.08 -26.97
CA MET A 67 14.75 -15.09 -26.46
C MET A 67 14.56 -14.75 -25.00
N LEU A 68 13.47 -15.19 -24.36
CA LEU A 68 13.21 -14.99 -22.94
C LEU A 68 14.17 -15.80 -22.08
N ASP A 69 14.72 -15.20 -21.03
CA ASP A 69 15.49 -15.90 -20.01
C ASP A 69 14.59 -16.92 -19.29
N PRO A 70 14.97 -18.20 -19.22
CA PRO A 70 14.20 -19.22 -18.50
C PRO A 70 13.91 -18.85 -17.05
N ARG A 71 14.82 -18.14 -16.41
CA ARG A 71 14.65 -17.63 -15.05
C ARG A 71 13.56 -16.56 -15.00
N ASP A 72 13.58 -15.63 -15.96
CA ASP A 72 12.55 -14.59 -16.06
C ASP A 72 11.16 -15.17 -16.31
N VAL A 73 11.06 -16.19 -17.19
CA VAL A 73 9.81 -16.90 -17.42
C VAL A 73 9.29 -17.52 -16.12
N ARG A 74 10.18 -18.18 -15.36
CA ARG A 74 9.80 -18.79 -14.11
C ARG A 74 9.40 -17.78 -13.05
N MET A 75 10.13 -16.67 -12.92
CA MET A 75 9.77 -15.57 -12.02
C MET A 75 8.39 -14.99 -12.37
N ARG A 76 8.11 -14.77 -13.66
CA ARG A 76 6.80 -14.32 -14.13
C ARG A 76 5.68 -15.28 -13.70
N GLU A 77 5.82 -16.57 -14.03
CA GLU A 77 4.81 -17.59 -13.69
C GLU A 77 4.53 -17.66 -12.18
N LEU A 78 5.58 -17.54 -11.35
CA LEU A 78 5.43 -17.53 -9.89
C LEU A 78 4.70 -16.27 -9.41
N LEU A 79 5.06 -15.10 -9.93
CA LEU A 79 4.42 -13.84 -9.58
C LEU A 79 2.94 -13.81 -10.01
N GLU A 80 2.63 -14.33 -11.20
CA GLU A 80 1.24 -14.49 -11.67
C GLU A 80 0.44 -15.41 -10.72
N THR A 81 1.06 -16.50 -10.26
CA THR A 81 0.44 -17.44 -9.30
C THR A 81 0.23 -16.78 -7.93
N ILE A 82 1.23 -16.08 -7.41
CA ILE A 82 1.13 -15.35 -6.12
C ILE A 82 0.04 -14.28 -6.18
N ARG A 83 -0.07 -13.55 -7.30
CA ARG A 83 -1.05 -12.48 -7.50
C ARG A 83 -2.45 -12.98 -7.90
N SER A 84 -2.57 -14.28 -8.21
CA SER A 84 -3.87 -14.89 -8.46
C SER A 84 -4.68 -14.93 -7.16
N ARG A 85 -6.03 -15.00 -7.30
CA ARG A 85 -6.92 -15.10 -6.14
C ARG A 85 -6.93 -16.49 -5.48
N ASP A 86 -5.98 -17.36 -5.82
CA ASP A 86 -5.87 -18.69 -5.21
C ASP A 86 -5.32 -18.56 -3.77
N THR A 87 -6.17 -18.87 -2.80
CA THR A 87 -5.93 -18.72 -1.36
C THR A 87 -4.74 -19.53 -0.81
N SER A 88 -4.22 -20.51 -1.56
CA SER A 88 -3.10 -21.34 -1.13
C SER A 88 -1.75 -20.62 -1.03
N TYR A 89 -1.65 -19.40 -1.58
CA TYR A 89 -0.42 -18.60 -1.64
C TYR A 89 -0.48 -17.30 -0.81
N HIS A 90 -1.48 -17.13 0.04
CA HIS A 90 -1.76 -15.82 0.68
C HIS A 90 -1.00 -15.53 1.98
N SER A 91 -0.21 -16.46 2.53
CA SER A 91 0.63 -16.10 3.67
C SER A 91 1.95 -15.48 3.22
N ASP A 92 2.35 -14.38 3.84
CA ASP A 92 3.62 -13.71 3.59
C ASP A 92 4.81 -14.66 3.74
N GLU A 93 4.75 -15.62 4.67
CA GLU A 93 5.77 -16.65 4.85
C GLU A 93 5.90 -17.53 3.61
N LYS A 94 4.78 -17.96 3.03
CA LYS A 94 4.77 -18.79 1.82
C LYS A 94 5.31 -18.06 0.61
N VAL A 95 4.95 -16.78 0.47
CA VAL A 95 5.49 -15.91 -0.59
C VAL A 95 7.01 -15.79 -0.46
N ARG A 96 7.52 -15.55 0.76
CA ARG A 96 8.97 -15.50 1.02
C ARG A 96 9.66 -16.83 0.67
N GLU A 97 9.12 -17.96 1.10
CA GLU A 97 9.66 -19.29 0.80
C GLU A 97 9.81 -19.51 -0.73
N ILE A 98 8.77 -19.20 -1.49
CA ILE A 98 8.71 -19.41 -2.95
C ILE A 98 9.68 -18.48 -3.69
N LEU A 99 9.78 -17.22 -3.29
CA LEU A 99 10.59 -16.21 -3.98
C LEU A 99 12.06 -16.21 -3.56
N HIS A 100 12.39 -16.73 -2.37
CA HIS A 100 13.75 -16.73 -1.84
C HIS A 100 14.82 -17.29 -2.82
N PRO A 101 14.61 -18.40 -3.58
CA PRO A 101 15.60 -18.90 -4.55
C PRO A 101 15.91 -17.94 -5.70
N TYR A 102 15.07 -16.94 -5.91
CA TYR A 102 15.18 -15.96 -6.99
C TYR A 102 15.83 -14.64 -6.56
N LEU A 103 16.19 -14.49 -5.30
CA LEU A 103 16.88 -13.30 -4.81
C LEU A 103 18.35 -13.26 -5.25
N VAL A 104 18.97 -14.43 -5.47
CA VAL A 104 20.39 -14.57 -5.85
C VAL A 104 20.54 -15.59 -6.97
N PRO A 105 21.38 -15.39 -7.98
CA PRO A 105 22.09 -14.12 -8.27
C PRO A 105 21.14 -13.00 -8.69
N GLU A 106 21.49 -11.77 -8.34
CA GLU A 106 20.73 -10.60 -8.79
C GLU A 106 20.94 -10.39 -10.30
N THR A 107 19.86 -10.17 -11.01
CA THR A 107 19.85 -9.87 -12.44
C THR A 107 19.23 -8.50 -12.66
N ASN A 108 19.63 -7.82 -13.73
CA ASN A 108 19.00 -6.56 -14.11
C ASN A 108 17.88 -6.85 -15.10
N SER A 109 16.84 -7.59 -14.65
CA SER A 109 15.66 -7.89 -15.45
C SER A 109 14.40 -7.30 -14.79
N TYR A 110 13.39 -7.04 -15.63
CA TYR A 110 12.09 -6.57 -15.16
C TYR A 110 11.48 -7.48 -14.09
N TRP A 111 11.53 -8.80 -14.31
CA TRP A 111 10.96 -9.79 -13.40
C TRP A 111 11.73 -9.90 -12.08
N GLN A 112 13.04 -9.64 -12.11
CA GLN A 112 13.82 -9.54 -10.88
C GLN A 112 13.37 -8.35 -10.02
N GLY A 113 13.12 -7.19 -10.64
CA GLY A 113 12.57 -6.03 -9.94
C GLY A 113 11.21 -6.34 -9.32
N GLN A 114 10.33 -7.04 -10.06
CA GLN A 114 9.03 -7.49 -9.56
C GLN A 114 9.15 -8.49 -8.39
N VAL A 115 10.12 -9.42 -8.45
CA VAL A 115 10.40 -10.36 -7.34
C VAL A 115 10.86 -9.61 -6.10
N PHE A 116 11.75 -8.62 -6.23
CA PHE A 116 12.19 -7.81 -5.09
C PHE A 116 11.03 -7.05 -4.46
N GLN A 117 10.15 -6.48 -5.27
CA GLN A 117 8.98 -5.75 -4.80
C GLN A 117 8.02 -6.66 -4.02
N GLU A 118 7.67 -7.82 -4.57
CA GLU A 118 6.76 -8.78 -3.93
C GLU A 118 7.36 -9.40 -2.66
N TYR A 119 8.67 -9.69 -2.68
CA TYR A 119 9.38 -10.19 -1.50
C TYR A 119 9.46 -9.13 -0.40
N GLY A 120 9.69 -7.86 -0.77
CA GLY A 120 9.64 -6.72 0.14
C GLY A 120 8.26 -6.59 0.79
N ASP A 121 7.18 -6.65 0.01
CA ASP A 121 5.81 -6.61 0.54
C ASP A 121 5.55 -7.73 1.56
N ALA A 122 6.03 -8.94 1.29
CA ALA A 122 5.89 -10.09 2.20
C ALA A 122 6.74 -10.02 3.48
N LEU A 123 7.52 -8.95 3.66
CA LEU A 123 8.29 -8.66 4.88
C LEU A 123 7.62 -7.60 5.77
N ARG A 124 6.47 -7.08 5.37
CA ARG A 124 5.81 -5.94 6.02
C ARG A 124 5.63 -6.09 7.53
N THR A 125 5.25 -7.27 7.98
CA THR A 125 4.97 -7.55 9.40
C THR A 125 6.13 -8.24 10.12
N SER A 126 6.99 -8.97 9.38
CA SER A 126 8.05 -9.79 9.98
C SER A 126 9.40 -9.08 10.08
N ASP A 127 9.76 -8.29 9.06
CA ASP A 127 11.03 -7.53 9.02
C ASP A 127 10.89 -6.34 8.04
N PRO A 128 10.21 -5.27 8.45
CA PRO A 128 9.98 -4.12 7.57
C PRO A 128 11.25 -3.38 7.16
N GLU A 129 12.33 -3.39 7.95
CA GLU A 129 13.62 -2.79 7.58
C GLU A 129 14.27 -3.56 6.41
N LEU A 130 14.24 -4.88 6.46
CA LEU A 130 14.67 -5.70 5.34
C LEU A 130 13.77 -5.49 4.12
N GLY A 131 12.46 -5.31 4.32
CA GLY A 131 11.50 -4.96 3.28
C GLY A 131 11.90 -3.70 2.52
N LEU A 132 12.25 -2.62 3.23
CA LEU A 132 12.78 -1.39 2.61
C LEU A 132 13.99 -1.65 1.71
N THR A 133 14.93 -2.50 2.16
CA THR A 133 16.11 -2.87 1.36
C THR A 133 15.73 -3.53 0.03
N TYR A 134 14.69 -4.37 0.01
CA TYR A 134 14.23 -5.00 -1.23
C TYR A 134 13.50 -4.02 -2.15
N PHE A 135 12.75 -3.07 -1.63
CA PHE A 135 12.18 -1.99 -2.46
C PHE A 135 13.26 -1.09 -3.06
N GLU A 136 14.36 -0.81 -2.36
CA GLU A 136 15.51 -0.10 -2.92
C GLU A 136 16.18 -0.88 -4.06
N LYS A 137 16.25 -2.22 -3.94
CA LYS A 137 16.74 -3.07 -5.03
C LYS A 137 15.80 -3.02 -6.23
N ALA A 138 14.48 -3.12 -6.00
CA ALA A 138 13.47 -3.01 -7.04
C ALA A 138 13.55 -1.65 -7.76
N GLU A 139 13.60 -0.56 -7.00
CA GLU A 139 13.73 0.80 -7.52
C GLU A 139 14.95 0.96 -8.43
N ARG A 140 16.13 0.48 -7.99
CA ARG A 140 17.37 0.51 -8.80
C ARG A 140 17.22 -0.26 -10.10
N VAL A 141 16.64 -1.45 -10.08
CA VAL A 141 16.38 -2.25 -11.28
C VAL A 141 15.47 -1.50 -12.24
N PHE A 142 14.33 -0.97 -11.76
CA PHE A 142 13.38 -0.26 -12.60
C PHE A 142 13.95 1.04 -13.15
N GLN A 143 14.75 1.77 -12.37
CA GLN A 143 15.46 2.96 -12.82
C GLN A 143 16.44 2.63 -13.97
N GLN A 144 17.25 1.58 -13.83
CA GLN A 144 18.20 1.15 -14.86
C GLN A 144 17.51 0.68 -16.15
N LEU A 145 16.29 0.15 -16.05
CA LEU A 145 15.47 -0.28 -17.18
C LEU A 145 14.61 0.84 -17.78
N GLY A 146 14.62 2.04 -17.19
CA GLY A 146 13.76 3.16 -17.61
C GLY A 146 12.26 2.90 -17.34
N ARG A 147 11.94 2.06 -16.34
CA ARG A 147 10.58 1.69 -15.96
C ARG A 147 10.07 2.62 -14.86
N GLN A 148 9.71 3.84 -15.24
CA GLN A 148 9.37 4.92 -14.30
C GLN A 148 8.13 4.61 -13.44
N ASP A 149 7.12 3.98 -14.02
CA ASP A 149 5.89 3.63 -13.29
C ASP A 149 6.18 2.65 -12.16
N GLU A 150 6.92 1.59 -12.46
CA GLU A 150 7.31 0.58 -11.48
C GLU A 150 8.32 1.14 -10.46
N GLN A 151 9.19 2.06 -10.86
CA GLN A 151 10.09 2.76 -9.94
C GLN A 151 9.29 3.56 -8.92
N LEU A 152 8.30 4.34 -9.36
CA LEU A 152 7.41 5.10 -8.47
C LEU A 152 6.58 4.17 -7.56
N LEU A 153 6.09 3.04 -8.08
CA LEU A 153 5.39 2.06 -7.24
C LEU A 153 6.29 1.49 -6.12
N ALA A 154 7.58 1.24 -6.39
CA ALA A 154 8.54 0.82 -5.38
C ALA A 154 8.77 1.93 -4.33
N GLN A 155 8.87 3.19 -4.75
CA GLN A 155 8.99 4.34 -3.84
C GLN A 155 7.72 4.51 -2.98
N ILE A 156 6.52 4.38 -3.57
CA ILE A 156 5.25 4.41 -2.86
C ILE A 156 5.18 3.30 -1.80
N ALA A 157 5.65 2.09 -2.13
CA ALA A 157 5.70 1.00 -1.16
C ALA A 157 6.64 1.33 0.02
N LYS A 158 7.81 1.93 -0.25
CA LYS A 158 8.73 2.42 0.80
C LYS A 158 8.03 3.42 1.74
N VAL A 159 7.20 4.33 1.21
CA VAL A 159 6.45 5.29 2.05
C VAL A 159 5.57 4.56 3.06
N TYR A 160 4.81 3.56 2.64
CA TYR A 160 3.97 2.78 3.56
C TYR A 160 4.79 2.02 4.61
N PHE A 161 5.96 1.51 4.25
CA PHE A 161 6.87 0.85 5.20
C PHE A 161 7.48 1.84 6.19
N LEU A 162 7.84 3.03 5.75
CA LEU A 162 8.33 4.09 6.63
C LEU A 162 7.25 4.53 7.64
N PHE A 163 5.98 4.60 7.22
CA PHE A 163 4.88 4.84 8.18
C PHE A 163 4.76 3.72 9.20
N ASN A 164 4.81 2.44 8.78
CA ASN A 164 4.79 1.30 9.70
C ASN A 164 5.95 1.32 10.70
N LEU A 165 7.12 1.80 10.28
CA LEU A 165 8.31 1.97 11.10
C LEU A 165 8.28 3.25 11.96
N LYS A 166 7.20 4.04 11.93
CA LYS A 166 7.09 5.33 12.62
C LYS A 166 8.13 6.37 12.17
N ARG A 167 8.73 6.19 10.99
CA ARG A 167 9.67 7.10 10.34
C ARG A 167 8.93 8.10 9.45
N THR A 168 7.94 8.77 10.03
CA THR A 168 6.94 9.60 9.32
C THR A 168 7.60 10.76 8.57
N LYS A 169 8.60 11.41 9.18
CA LYS A 169 9.34 12.50 8.52
C LYS A 169 10.02 12.04 7.24
N GLU A 170 10.70 10.91 7.27
CA GLU A 170 11.36 10.34 6.10
C GLU A 170 10.34 9.93 5.01
N ALA A 171 9.17 9.42 5.42
CA ALA A 171 8.09 9.12 4.49
C ALA A 171 7.64 10.38 3.73
N TYR A 172 7.44 11.49 4.43
CA TYR A 172 7.03 12.77 3.82
C TYR A 172 8.12 13.39 2.94
N GLU A 173 9.38 13.33 3.35
CA GLU A 173 10.52 13.75 2.53
C GLU A 173 10.61 12.91 1.24
N LEU A 174 10.34 11.61 1.32
CA LEU A 174 10.31 10.74 0.15
C LEU A 174 9.13 11.09 -0.78
N ILE A 175 7.94 11.38 -0.26
CA ILE A 175 6.79 11.82 -1.07
C ILE A 175 7.11 13.11 -1.83
N GLU A 176 7.76 14.07 -1.17
CA GLU A 176 8.17 15.33 -1.80
C GLU A 176 9.18 15.13 -2.94
N ALA A 177 10.12 14.21 -2.74
CA ALA A 177 11.14 13.88 -3.72
C ALA A 177 10.61 13.10 -4.94
N MET A 178 9.39 12.54 -4.88
CA MET A 178 8.78 11.82 -6.01
C MET A 178 8.38 12.78 -7.12
N ASP A 179 9.08 12.71 -8.25
CA ASP A 179 8.76 13.50 -9.43
C ASP A 179 7.73 12.79 -10.31
N ILE A 180 6.72 13.54 -10.79
CA ILE A 180 5.81 13.05 -11.84
C ILE A 180 6.41 13.47 -13.18
N PRO A 181 6.84 12.52 -14.01
CA PRO A 181 7.33 12.84 -15.34
C PRO A 181 6.23 13.52 -16.16
N ARG A 182 6.49 14.72 -16.64
CA ARG A 182 5.51 15.45 -17.48
C ARG A 182 5.37 14.83 -18.87
N GLU A 183 6.37 14.11 -19.33
CA GLU A 183 6.48 13.61 -20.71
C GLU A 183 5.97 12.16 -20.86
N ILE A 184 5.89 11.40 -19.79
CA ILE A 184 5.45 9.99 -19.80
C ILE A 184 4.21 9.86 -18.94
N PRO A 185 3.06 9.48 -19.52
CA PRO A 185 1.86 9.27 -18.73
C PRO A 185 2.06 8.06 -17.79
N LEU A 186 1.88 8.29 -16.50
CA LEU A 186 1.86 7.21 -15.50
C LEU A 186 0.61 6.35 -15.69
N ALA A 187 0.71 5.08 -15.31
CA ALA A 187 -0.48 4.26 -15.17
C ALA A 187 -1.48 4.91 -14.18
N PRO A 188 -2.79 4.91 -14.50
CA PRO A 188 -3.78 5.59 -13.66
C PRO A 188 -3.71 5.22 -12.17
N LYS A 189 -3.43 3.94 -11.88
CA LYS A 189 -3.29 3.46 -10.51
C LYS A 189 -2.11 4.09 -9.77
N THR A 190 -0.98 4.26 -10.44
CA THR A 190 0.24 4.87 -9.87
C THR A 190 0.02 6.37 -9.63
N TYR A 191 -0.51 7.07 -10.64
CA TYR A 191 -0.85 8.49 -10.52
C TYR A 191 -1.79 8.75 -9.34
N LEU A 192 -2.89 8.01 -9.24
CA LEU A 192 -3.87 8.21 -8.17
C LEU A 192 -3.30 7.88 -6.78
N LYS A 193 -2.48 6.83 -6.64
CA LYS A 193 -1.78 6.57 -5.37
C LYS A 193 -0.89 7.73 -4.95
N LEU A 194 -0.13 8.29 -5.88
CA LEU A 194 0.75 9.42 -5.59
C LEU A 194 -0.04 10.68 -5.21
N GLN A 195 -1.17 10.94 -5.86
CA GLN A 195 -2.04 12.08 -5.49
C GLN A 195 -2.59 11.94 -4.06
N ILE A 196 -3.02 10.74 -3.64
CA ILE A 196 -3.44 10.50 -2.24
C ILE A 196 -2.28 10.81 -1.28
N LEU A 197 -1.08 10.29 -1.54
CA LEU A 197 0.07 10.50 -0.65
C LEU A 197 0.45 11.98 -0.55
N ARG A 198 0.41 12.72 -1.66
CA ARG A 198 0.63 14.18 -1.67
C ARG A 198 -0.43 14.92 -0.87
N ALA A 199 -1.70 14.56 -1.06
CA ALA A 199 -2.78 15.16 -0.29
C ALA A 199 -2.65 14.89 1.22
N LEU A 200 -2.28 13.65 1.59
CA LEU A 200 -2.02 13.30 2.99
C LEU A 200 -0.82 14.07 3.56
N ARG A 201 0.27 14.22 2.79
CA ARG A 201 1.39 15.04 3.22
C ARG A 201 0.98 16.49 3.46
N ALA A 202 0.31 17.12 2.50
CA ALA A 202 -0.14 18.50 2.61
C ALA A 202 -1.04 18.71 3.84
N SER A 203 -1.97 17.78 4.12
CA SER A 203 -2.93 17.92 5.23
C SER A 203 -2.33 17.62 6.60
N LEU A 204 -1.42 16.64 6.70
CA LEU A 204 -1.00 16.05 7.97
C LEU A 204 0.40 16.48 8.41
N PHE A 205 1.22 16.99 7.48
CA PHE A 205 2.56 17.46 7.76
C PHE A 205 2.69 18.98 7.62
N ASP A 206 2.10 19.54 6.56
CA ASP A 206 2.18 20.97 6.25
C ASP A 206 0.97 21.76 6.80
N ASP A 207 -0.04 21.10 7.36
CA ASP A 207 -1.33 21.69 7.81
C ASP A 207 -2.08 22.46 6.70
N HIS A 208 -1.89 22.05 5.44
CA HIS A 208 -2.45 22.70 4.25
C HIS A 208 -3.67 21.93 3.69
N TYR A 209 -4.81 21.98 4.37
CA TYR A 209 -6.03 21.30 3.93
C TYR A 209 -6.55 21.78 2.57
N THR A 210 -6.44 23.08 2.28
CA THR A 210 -6.84 23.66 0.98
C THR A 210 -6.08 23.00 -0.18
N GLU A 211 -4.76 22.79 -0.03
CA GLU A 211 -3.94 22.11 -1.02
C GLU A 211 -4.31 20.62 -1.12
N ALA A 212 -4.50 19.95 0.00
CA ALA A 212 -4.93 18.56 0.03
C ALA A 212 -6.27 18.35 -0.69
N ILE A 213 -7.25 19.24 -0.46
CA ILE A 213 -8.54 19.23 -1.14
C ILE A 213 -8.37 19.42 -2.65
N ALA A 214 -7.49 20.33 -3.09
CA ALA A 214 -7.23 20.57 -4.51
C ALA A 214 -6.65 19.31 -5.18
N LEU A 215 -5.65 18.65 -4.56
CA LEU A 215 -5.04 17.42 -5.06
C LEU A 215 -6.05 16.26 -5.15
N LEU A 216 -6.94 16.13 -4.15
CA LEU A 216 -7.97 15.11 -4.17
C LEU A 216 -9.03 15.37 -5.25
N ARG A 217 -9.44 16.63 -5.44
CA ARG A 217 -10.36 17.02 -6.52
C ARG A 217 -9.78 16.75 -7.90
N GLU A 218 -8.49 17.06 -8.10
CA GLU A 218 -7.78 16.73 -9.34
C GLU A 218 -7.79 15.22 -9.60
N GLY A 219 -7.52 14.40 -8.59
CA GLY A 219 -7.60 12.95 -8.70
C GLY A 219 -9.01 12.44 -9.04
N VAL A 220 -10.06 13.00 -8.43
CA VAL A 220 -11.46 12.65 -8.76
C VAL A 220 -11.80 13.07 -10.19
N GLN A 221 -11.35 14.23 -10.65
CA GLN A 221 -11.53 14.68 -12.02
C GLN A 221 -10.80 13.75 -12.99
N TYR A 222 -9.55 13.41 -12.71
CA TYR A 222 -8.77 12.46 -13.53
C TYR A 222 -9.48 11.10 -13.63
N MET A 223 -10.04 10.57 -12.53
CA MET A 223 -10.81 9.32 -12.58
C MET A 223 -11.97 9.38 -13.56
N ARG A 224 -12.70 10.50 -13.59
CA ARG A 224 -13.83 10.72 -14.52
C ARG A 224 -13.38 10.83 -15.97
N GLU A 225 -12.29 11.56 -16.21
CA GLU A 225 -11.75 11.78 -17.57
C GLU A 225 -11.15 10.50 -18.18
N GLN A 226 -10.56 9.63 -17.34
CA GLN A 226 -9.95 8.38 -17.77
C GLN A 226 -10.88 7.16 -17.65
N ASP A 227 -12.10 7.35 -17.14
CA ASP A 227 -13.09 6.29 -16.87
C ASP A 227 -12.52 5.16 -15.98
N VAL A 228 -11.78 5.55 -14.93
CA VAL A 228 -11.17 4.64 -13.96
C VAL A 228 -11.57 5.02 -12.54
N TYR A 229 -11.72 4.03 -11.64
CA TYR A 229 -12.22 4.25 -10.28
C TYR A 229 -11.29 3.65 -9.21
N TYR A 230 -9.98 3.64 -9.48
CA TYR A 230 -8.99 3.20 -8.48
C TYR A 230 -9.00 4.13 -7.27
N HIS A 231 -9.10 3.54 -6.08
CA HIS A 231 -9.05 4.29 -4.80
C HIS A 231 -10.17 5.34 -4.62
N VAL A 232 -11.29 5.25 -5.36
CA VAL A 232 -12.40 6.21 -5.25
C VAL A 232 -12.88 6.39 -3.81
N ILE A 233 -12.94 5.30 -3.03
CA ILE A 233 -13.35 5.35 -1.61
C ILE A 233 -12.38 6.21 -0.81
N SER A 234 -11.08 5.99 -0.94
CA SER A 234 -10.06 6.77 -0.22
C SER A 234 -10.09 8.25 -0.63
N PHE A 235 -10.23 8.55 -1.93
CA PHE A 235 -10.32 9.93 -2.41
C PHE A 235 -11.52 10.68 -1.85
N GLN A 236 -12.71 10.11 -1.95
CA GLN A 236 -13.93 10.78 -1.49
C GLN A 236 -13.99 10.84 0.02
N ARG A 237 -13.51 9.82 0.74
CA ARG A 237 -13.42 9.80 2.20
C ARG A 237 -12.51 10.90 2.73
N PHE A 238 -11.28 11.02 2.20
CA PHE A 238 -10.35 12.07 2.60
C PHE A 238 -10.86 13.45 2.17
N LEU A 239 -11.45 13.57 0.98
CA LEU A 239 -12.04 14.82 0.52
C LEU A 239 -13.17 15.26 1.45
N GLY A 240 -14.07 14.35 1.83
CA GLY A 240 -15.13 14.62 2.80
C GLY A 240 -14.57 15.06 4.15
N LEU A 241 -13.56 14.36 4.68
CA LEU A 241 -12.93 14.71 5.95
C LEU A 241 -12.25 16.10 5.90
N PHE A 242 -11.45 16.39 4.88
CA PHE A 242 -10.72 17.63 4.81
C PHE A 242 -11.64 18.84 4.52
N LEU A 243 -12.70 18.64 3.74
CA LEU A 243 -13.76 19.64 3.59
C LEU A 243 -14.44 19.96 4.93
N TYR A 244 -14.71 18.91 5.74
CA TYR A 244 -15.25 19.10 7.08
C TYR A 244 -14.33 19.95 7.96
N LEU A 245 -13.02 19.62 7.97
CA LEU A 245 -12.02 20.32 8.78
C LEU A 245 -11.79 21.78 8.33
N GLU A 246 -12.06 22.11 7.06
CA GLU A 246 -12.08 23.49 6.53
C GLU A 246 -13.40 24.23 6.77
N GLY A 247 -14.41 23.57 7.35
CA GLY A 247 -15.72 24.15 7.62
C GLY A 247 -16.71 24.08 6.45
N GLU A 248 -16.34 23.42 5.35
CA GLU A 248 -17.17 23.24 4.15
C GLU A 248 -18.16 22.07 4.34
N ILE A 249 -18.99 22.14 5.37
CA ILE A 249 -19.82 21.05 5.90
C ILE A 249 -20.74 20.43 4.83
N GLU A 250 -21.40 21.30 4.05
CA GLU A 250 -22.34 20.81 3.02
C GLU A 250 -21.62 20.03 1.91
N GLN A 251 -20.44 20.48 1.48
CA GLN A 251 -19.65 19.78 0.49
C GLN A 251 -19.11 18.46 1.06
N SER A 252 -18.70 18.44 2.33
CA SER A 252 -18.33 17.23 3.04
C SER A 252 -19.44 16.17 3.01
N ARG A 253 -20.65 16.54 3.36
CA ARG A 253 -21.83 15.66 3.33
C ARG A 253 -22.06 15.09 1.93
N GLN A 254 -21.97 15.92 0.89
CA GLN A 254 -22.13 15.47 -0.49
C GLN A 254 -21.10 14.41 -0.90
N GLU A 255 -19.84 14.49 -0.44
CA GLU A 255 -18.85 13.46 -0.73
C GLU A 255 -19.19 12.13 -0.03
N PHE A 256 -19.67 12.15 1.21
CA PHE A 256 -20.15 10.94 1.89
C PHE A 256 -21.41 10.36 1.25
N ASP A 257 -22.33 11.18 0.77
CA ASP A 257 -23.52 10.73 0.03
C ASP A 257 -23.14 10.04 -1.29
N ARG A 258 -22.13 10.56 -2.00
CA ARG A 258 -21.57 9.89 -3.20
C ARG A 258 -20.97 8.54 -2.86
N LEU A 259 -20.30 8.41 -1.71
CA LEU A 259 -19.80 7.13 -1.24
C LEU A 259 -20.93 6.12 -0.97
N GLU A 260 -22.01 6.55 -0.33
CA GLU A 260 -23.16 5.68 -0.11
C GLU A 260 -23.80 5.23 -1.43
N GLN A 261 -23.90 6.13 -2.42
CA GLN A 261 -24.38 5.77 -3.76
C GLN A 261 -23.42 4.77 -4.45
N PHE A 262 -22.11 4.97 -4.30
CA PHE A 262 -21.11 4.04 -4.83
C PHE A 262 -21.21 2.67 -4.17
N PHE A 263 -21.40 2.60 -2.85
CA PHE A 263 -21.61 1.34 -2.13
C PHE A 263 -22.91 0.64 -2.52
N ALA A 264 -23.96 1.39 -2.80
CA ALA A 264 -25.24 0.82 -3.27
C ALA A 264 -25.13 0.23 -4.67
N PHE A 265 -24.24 0.77 -5.51
CA PHE A 265 -24.00 0.28 -6.87
C PHE A 265 -22.97 -0.85 -6.93
N SER A 266 -21.92 -0.76 -6.11
CA SER A 266 -20.79 -1.70 -6.11
C SER A 266 -20.96 -2.74 -5.01
N GLU A 267 -20.74 -4.03 -5.32
CA GLU A 267 -20.59 -5.07 -4.30
C GLU A 267 -19.23 -4.91 -3.56
N THR A 268 -19.05 -3.75 -2.93
CA THR A 268 -17.78 -3.38 -2.28
C THR A 268 -17.52 -4.27 -1.07
N THR A 269 -16.26 -4.60 -0.86
CA THR A 269 -15.82 -5.38 0.31
C THR A 269 -16.12 -4.64 1.62
N ALA A 270 -16.37 -5.39 2.68
CA ALA A 270 -16.62 -4.84 4.03
C ALA A 270 -15.54 -3.84 4.48
N VAL A 271 -14.28 -4.04 4.09
CA VAL A 271 -13.14 -3.19 4.48
C VAL A 271 -13.31 -1.73 4.04
N GLY A 272 -13.68 -1.46 2.77
CA GLY A 272 -13.85 -0.08 2.30
C GLY A 272 -14.99 0.65 3.02
N ARG A 273 -16.05 -0.06 3.40
CA ARG A 273 -17.16 0.51 4.17
C ARG A 273 -16.74 0.86 5.60
N ILE A 274 -15.91 0.03 6.23
CA ILE A 274 -15.40 0.28 7.58
C ILE A 274 -14.60 1.58 7.66
N GLU A 275 -13.71 1.83 6.71
CA GLU A 275 -12.94 3.10 6.67
C GLU A 275 -13.86 4.33 6.61
N VAL A 276 -14.97 4.25 5.89
CA VAL A 276 -15.96 5.34 5.79
C VAL A 276 -16.74 5.47 7.09
N ASP A 277 -17.19 4.38 7.69
CA ASP A 277 -17.93 4.41 8.97
C ASP A 277 -17.01 4.92 10.11
N LEU A 278 -15.72 4.57 10.12
CA LEU A 278 -14.72 5.16 11.02
C LEU A 278 -14.62 6.68 10.85
N THR A 279 -14.51 7.16 9.61
CA THR A 279 -14.40 8.60 9.35
C THR A 279 -15.67 9.35 9.75
N LYS A 280 -16.86 8.78 9.49
CA LYS A 280 -18.14 9.33 9.96
C LYS A 280 -18.21 9.38 11.49
N GLY A 281 -17.72 8.33 12.16
CA GLY A 281 -17.62 8.30 13.62
C GLY A 281 -16.71 9.40 14.17
N LEU A 282 -15.56 9.67 13.54
CA LEU A 282 -14.68 10.78 13.90
C LEU A 282 -15.38 12.14 13.73
N ILE A 283 -16.09 12.35 12.63
CA ILE A 283 -16.87 13.58 12.41
C ILE A 283 -17.94 13.73 13.48
N ALA A 284 -18.64 12.65 13.82
CA ALA A 284 -19.65 12.66 14.89
C ALA A 284 -19.04 13.04 16.26
N ILE A 285 -17.79 12.63 16.54
CA ILE A 285 -17.05 13.06 17.73
C ILE A 285 -16.85 14.59 17.71
N PHE A 286 -16.42 15.16 16.61
CA PHE A 286 -16.24 16.63 16.48
C PHE A 286 -17.53 17.40 16.62
N GLU A 287 -18.63 16.89 16.08
CA GLU A 287 -19.96 17.52 16.16
C GLU A 287 -20.64 17.29 17.52
N ASN A 288 -20.05 16.44 18.38
CA ASN A 288 -20.68 15.91 19.58
C ASN A 288 -22.05 15.28 19.27
N ASP A 289 -22.18 14.67 18.09
CA ASP A 289 -23.37 13.97 17.61
C ASP A 289 -23.41 12.55 18.19
N THR A 290 -24.11 12.40 19.29
CA THR A 290 -24.23 11.13 20.03
C THR A 290 -24.88 10.04 19.18
N ASP A 291 -25.87 10.37 18.35
CA ASP A 291 -26.56 9.40 17.49
C ASP A 291 -25.62 8.91 16.39
N GLY A 292 -24.87 9.83 15.76
CA GLY A 292 -23.85 9.50 14.76
C GLY A 292 -22.73 8.64 15.33
N MET A 293 -22.23 8.95 16.53
CA MET A 293 -21.23 8.12 17.24
C MET A 293 -21.76 6.72 17.51
N GLN A 294 -23.01 6.60 17.99
CA GLN A 294 -23.64 5.31 18.30
C GLN A 294 -23.83 4.48 17.03
N MET A 295 -24.33 5.08 15.94
CA MET A 295 -24.47 4.40 14.66
C MET A 295 -23.15 3.87 14.12
N ALA A 296 -22.06 4.65 14.22
CA ALA A 296 -20.73 4.21 13.81
C ALA A 296 -20.22 3.05 14.69
N TRP A 297 -20.39 3.17 16.01
CA TRP A 297 -20.00 2.13 16.97
C TRP A 297 -20.74 0.81 16.73
N GLU A 298 -22.07 0.82 16.57
CA GLU A 298 -22.87 -0.37 16.30
C GLU A 298 -22.42 -1.13 15.06
N LYS A 299 -22.05 -0.42 13.99
CA LYS A 299 -21.51 -1.03 12.77
C LYS A 299 -20.13 -1.63 12.98
N LEU A 300 -19.24 -0.91 13.67
CA LEU A 300 -17.85 -1.30 13.86
C LEU A 300 -17.70 -2.49 14.81
N VAL A 301 -18.49 -2.60 15.87
CA VAL A 301 -18.43 -3.73 16.80
C VAL A 301 -18.91 -5.05 16.18
N THR A 302 -19.72 -4.98 15.11
CA THR A 302 -20.20 -6.18 14.40
C THR A 302 -19.15 -6.76 13.46
N VAL A 303 -18.16 -5.94 13.09
CA VAL A 303 -17.08 -6.33 12.20
C VAL A 303 -15.85 -6.65 13.06
N ALA A 304 -15.59 -7.93 13.30
CA ALA A 304 -14.46 -8.38 14.12
C ALA A 304 -13.12 -8.07 13.45
N ILE A 305 -12.73 -6.79 13.41
CA ILE A 305 -11.42 -6.34 12.91
C ILE A 305 -10.58 -5.95 14.11
N ASP A 306 -9.59 -6.77 14.41
CA ASP A 306 -8.66 -6.53 15.52
C ASP A 306 -7.95 -5.18 15.38
N ASP A 307 -7.58 -4.78 14.16
CA ASP A 307 -6.86 -3.53 13.89
C ASP A 307 -7.69 -2.24 14.13
N ALA A 308 -9.02 -2.34 14.26
CA ALA A 308 -9.91 -1.19 14.51
C ALA A 308 -10.31 -1.02 15.98
N LYS A 309 -9.84 -1.86 16.89
CA LYS A 309 -10.24 -1.84 18.32
C LYS A 309 -10.02 -0.49 19.00
N HIS A 310 -8.94 0.22 18.67
CA HIS A 310 -8.66 1.53 19.23
C HIS A 310 -9.68 2.59 18.81
N TYR A 311 -10.17 2.56 17.57
CA TYR A 311 -11.24 3.45 17.12
C TYR A 311 -12.58 3.14 17.80
N ILE A 312 -12.86 1.85 18.02
CA ILE A 312 -14.03 1.43 18.81
C ILE A 312 -13.90 1.97 20.24
N GLY A 313 -12.74 1.80 20.89
CA GLY A 313 -12.44 2.37 22.19
C GLY A 313 -12.60 3.89 22.24
N GLN A 314 -12.18 4.59 21.19
CA GLN A 314 -12.36 6.03 21.07
C GLN A 314 -13.84 6.44 21.07
N LEU A 315 -14.67 5.82 20.24
CA LEU A 315 -16.12 6.06 20.21
C LEU A 315 -16.77 5.74 21.54
N GLU A 316 -16.42 4.61 22.16
CA GLU A 316 -16.92 4.21 23.49
C GLU A 316 -16.61 5.27 24.56
N VAL A 317 -15.38 5.80 24.59
CA VAL A 317 -15.02 6.87 25.53
C VAL A 317 -15.94 8.07 25.35
N HIS A 318 -16.14 8.55 24.11
CA HIS A 318 -16.99 9.70 23.86
C HIS A 318 -18.47 9.43 24.18
N LEU A 319 -19.01 8.25 23.83
CA LEU A 319 -20.38 7.85 24.16
C LEU A 319 -20.60 7.80 25.68
N LEU A 320 -19.68 7.16 26.41
CA LEU A 320 -19.77 7.07 27.88
C LEU A 320 -19.65 8.43 28.56
N LEU A 321 -18.77 9.31 28.05
CA LEU A 321 -18.65 10.69 28.55
C LEU A 321 -19.92 11.53 28.30
N ASN A 322 -20.68 11.21 27.26
CA ASN A 322 -21.99 11.80 26.94
C ASN A 322 -23.17 11.11 27.66
N GLY A 323 -22.90 10.18 28.58
CA GLY A 323 -23.92 9.53 29.39
C GLY A 323 -24.65 8.38 28.70
N ILE A 324 -24.15 7.87 27.57
CA ILE A 324 -24.70 6.70 26.90
C ILE A 324 -24.19 5.44 27.59
N GLU A 325 -25.07 4.60 28.09
CA GLU A 325 -24.71 3.30 28.64
C GLU A 325 -24.43 2.29 27.53
N LEU A 326 -23.23 1.70 27.56
CA LEU A 326 -22.82 0.67 26.62
C LEU A 326 -22.82 -0.71 27.32
N PRO A 327 -23.41 -1.75 26.70
CA PRO A 327 -23.48 -3.09 27.30
C PRO A 327 -22.09 -3.64 27.63
N ASN A 328 -21.85 -3.95 28.93
CA ASN A 328 -20.59 -4.53 29.42
C ASN A 328 -19.33 -3.69 29.14
N GLN A 329 -19.46 -2.37 28.98
CA GLN A 329 -18.33 -1.46 28.78
C GLN A 329 -18.28 -0.40 29.86
N THR A 330 -17.09 -0.13 30.36
CA THR A 330 -16.80 0.97 31.28
C THR A 330 -15.80 1.92 30.65
N LEU A 331 -15.73 3.15 31.13
CA LEU A 331 -14.78 4.15 30.63
C LEU A 331 -13.33 3.64 30.74
N GLN A 332 -12.97 2.95 31.85
CA GLN A 332 -11.65 2.35 32.04
C GLN A 332 -11.36 1.30 30.97
N GLN A 333 -12.29 0.37 30.71
CA GLN A 333 -12.09 -0.68 29.70
C GLN A 333 -11.92 -0.10 28.28
N SER A 334 -12.64 0.98 27.97
CA SER A 334 -12.54 1.65 26.67
C SER A 334 -11.19 2.38 26.51
N VAL A 335 -10.69 2.99 27.58
CA VAL A 335 -9.33 3.58 27.64
C VAL A 335 -8.26 2.50 27.49
N ASP A 336 -8.44 1.36 28.17
CA ASP A 336 -7.51 0.23 28.09
C ASP A 336 -7.42 -0.32 26.66
N LYS A 337 -8.54 -0.42 25.93
CA LYS A 337 -8.56 -0.82 24.52
C LYS A 337 -7.71 0.11 23.63
N ILE A 338 -7.74 1.42 23.88
CA ILE A 338 -6.92 2.38 23.14
C ILE A 338 -5.43 2.10 23.41
N TRP A 339 -5.05 1.91 24.68
CA TRP A 339 -3.66 1.65 25.05
C TRP A 339 -3.16 0.28 24.62
N GLU A 340 -3.98 -0.76 24.65
CA GLU A 340 -3.63 -2.09 24.14
C GLU A 340 -3.24 -2.06 22.65
N MET A 341 -3.83 -1.14 21.89
CA MET A 341 -3.58 -0.97 20.46
C MET A 341 -2.62 0.18 20.16
N GLN A 342 -1.79 0.58 21.13
CA GLN A 342 -0.89 1.74 20.99
C GLN A 342 -0.02 1.66 19.74
N ASP A 343 0.54 0.49 19.45
CA ASP A 343 1.39 0.33 18.25
C ASP A 343 0.64 0.54 16.94
N ALA A 344 -0.64 0.15 16.89
CA ALA A 344 -1.47 0.32 15.70
C ALA A 344 -1.79 1.80 15.45
N TRP A 345 -2.32 2.54 16.46
CA TRP A 345 -2.66 3.93 16.23
C TRP A 345 -1.43 4.87 16.18
N LEU A 346 -0.29 4.49 16.74
CA LEU A 346 0.97 5.21 16.52
C LEU A 346 1.53 5.00 15.10
N ALA A 347 1.14 3.92 14.42
CA ALA A 347 1.45 3.72 13.00
C ALA A 347 0.47 4.44 12.06
N ALA A 348 -0.64 4.98 12.60
CA ALA A 348 -1.63 5.74 11.86
C ALA A 348 -1.14 7.16 11.52
N SER A 349 -2.00 7.95 10.86
CA SER A 349 -1.68 9.33 10.53
C SER A 349 -1.49 10.20 11.80
N GLY A 350 -0.71 11.28 11.70
CA GLY A 350 -0.56 12.22 12.80
C GLY A 350 -1.89 12.82 13.28
N PHE A 351 -2.88 12.93 12.39
CA PHE A 351 -4.24 13.34 12.74
C PHE A 351 -4.93 12.28 13.62
N ASP A 352 -4.90 11.01 13.25
CA ASP A 352 -5.48 9.93 14.06
C ASP A 352 -4.79 9.83 15.42
N GLN A 353 -3.45 9.99 15.46
CA GLN A 353 -2.69 10.04 16.72
C GLN A 353 -3.16 11.17 17.62
N ALA A 354 -3.32 12.39 17.08
CA ALA A 354 -3.78 13.54 17.84
C ALA A 354 -5.19 13.33 18.40
N MET A 355 -6.10 12.75 17.60
CA MET A 355 -7.46 12.43 18.03
C MET A 355 -7.50 11.38 19.16
N MET A 356 -6.62 10.36 19.09
CA MET A 356 -6.51 9.39 20.17
C MET A 356 -5.98 10.04 21.45
N LEU A 357 -4.93 10.87 21.35
CA LEU A 357 -4.39 11.58 22.49
C LEU A 357 -5.43 12.54 23.12
N GLN A 358 -6.20 13.25 22.32
CA GLN A 358 -7.29 14.11 22.79
C GLN A 358 -8.34 13.31 23.56
N THR A 359 -8.76 12.17 23.01
CA THR A 359 -9.71 11.26 23.69
C THR A 359 -9.17 10.79 25.06
N LEU A 360 -7.88 10.43 25.13
CA LEU A 360 -7.24 10.03 26.39
C LEU A 360 -7.18 11.19 27.39
N VAL A 361 -6.89 12.41 26.95
CA VAL A 361 -6.90 13.61 27.81
C VAL A 361 -8.29 13.86 28.37
N LEU A 362 -9.35 13.72 27.55
CA LEU A 362 -10.75 13.85 28.01
C LEU A 362 -11.11 12.80 29.07
N ALA A 363 -10.66 11.56 28.92
CA ALA A 363 -10.85 10.52 29.94
C ALA A 363 -10.09 10.85 31.25
N MET A 364 -8.86 11.39 31.14
CA MET A 364 -8.06 11.83 32.28
C MET A 364 -8.72 12.97 33.05
N GLN A 365 -9.44 13.88 32.40
CA GLN A 365 -10.25 14.92 33.05
C GLN A 365 -11.39 14.34 33.92
N ARG A 366 -11.76 13.09 33.68
CA ARG A 366 -12.74 12.32 34.48
C ARG A 366 -12.07 11.37 35.51
N GLY A 367 -10.76 11.49 35.69
CA GLY A 367 -9.98 10.70 36.66
C GLY A 367 -9.54 9.32 36.14
N ILE A 368 -9.68 9.01 34.86
CA ILE A 368 -9.31 7.72 34.28
C ILE A 368 -8.01 7.84 33.50
N GLY A 369 -7.03 6.97 33.79
CA GLY A 369 -5.75 6.90 33.06
C GLY A 369 -4.75 8.00 33.39
N GLN A 370 -4.93 8.75 34.50
CA GLN A 370 -4.07 9.88 34.87
C GLN A 370 -2.60 9.45 35.10
N GLU A 371 -2.35 8.23 35.48
CA GLU A 371 -1.01 7.64 35.65
C GLU A 371 -0.18 7.61 34.37
N ARG A 372 -0.84 7.76 33.20
CA ARG A 372 -0.20 7.78 31.88
C ARG A 372 -0.07 9.19 31.27
N LEU A 373 -0.25 10.23 32.06
CA LEU A 373 -0.15 11.61 31.57
C LEU A 373 1.23 11.91 30.95
N GLU A 374 2.32 11.41 31.55
CA GLU A 374 3.67 11.57 30.99
C GLU A 374 3.82 10.90 29.61
N ASP A 375 3.18 9.74 29.40
CA ASP A 375 3.15 9.08 28.09
C ASP A 375 2.41 9.94 27.05
N VAL A 376 1.26 10.51 27.41
CA VAL A 376 0.49 11.40 26.54
C VAL A 376 1.29 12.64 26.15
N ILE A 377 2.01 13.27 27.11
CA ILE A 377 2.85 14.45 26.85
C ILE A 377 3.97 14.09 25.87
N ARG A 378 4.67 12.98 26.10
CA ARG A 378 5.75 12.52 25.22
C ARG A 378 5.22 12.26 23.80
N LEU A 379 4.10 11.54 23.66
CA LEU A 379 3.52 11.20 22.38
C LEU A 379 3.00 12.44 21.62
N LYS A 380 2.48 13.44 22.34
CA LYS A 380 2.13 14.74 21.75
C LYS A 380 3.36 15.42 21.12
N ASP A 381 4.52 15.37 21.80
CA ASP A 381 5.75 15.99 21.31
C ASP A 381 6.27 15.32 20.02
N ASP A 382 5.95 14.06 19.82
CA ASP A 382 6.29 13.29 18.61
C ASP A 382 5.39 13.60 17.38
N LEU A 383 4.24 14.29 17.56
CA LEU A 383 3.39 14.70 16.43
C LEU A 383 4.16 15.63 15.49
N GLN A 384 3.85 15.58 14.20
CA GLN A 384 4.50 16.44 13.19
C GLN A 384 3.78 17.78 13.00
N SER A 385 2.46 17.83 13.20
CA SER A 385 1.64 19.03 13.05
C SER A 385 1.74 19.93 14.27
N GLU A 386 2.25 21.15 14.10
CA GLU A 386 2.32 22.15 15.17
C GLU A 386 0.93 22.62 15.62
N ARG A 387 -0.04 22.65 14.71
CA ARG A 387 -1.44 22.97 15.03
C ARG A 387 -2.03 21.96 16.01
N LEU A 388 -1.93 20.67 15.70
CA LEU A 388 -2.46 19.59 16.54
C LEU A 388 -1.74 19.52 17.90
N LYS A 389 -0.41 19.77 17.93
CA LYS A 389 0.33 19.91 19.19
C LYS A 389 -0.22 21.03 20.06
N GLY A 390 -0.45 22.22 19.47
CA GLY A 390 -0.96 23.37 20.18
C GLY A 390 -2.35 23.18 20.75
N ASP A 391 -3.22 22.46 20.05
CA ASP A 391 -4.55 22.11 20.53
C ASP A 391 -4.47 21.19 21.74
N LEU A 392 -3.71 20.10 21.65
CA LEU A 392 -3.48 19.16 22.77
C LEU A 392 -2.81 19.82 23.98
N GLU A 393 -1.84 20.70 23.76
CA GLU A 393 -1.15 21.42 24.83
C GLU A 393 -2.12 22.22 25.69
N ARG A 394 -3.09 22.91 25.08
CA ARG A 394 -4.12 23.67 25.81
C ARG A 394 -4.99 22.75 26.67
N GLU A 395 -5.37 21.59 26.18
CA GLU A 395 -6.18 20.63 26.91
C GLU A 395 -5.41 19.97 28.08
N ILE A 396 -4.14 19.62 27.86
CA ILE A 396 -3.26 19.09 28.91
C ILE A 396 -3.03 20.13 30.00
N GLN A 397 -2.78 21.39 29.64
CA GLN A 397 -2.61 22.48 30.62
C GLN A 397 -3.89 22.71 31.45
N ALA A 398 -5.05 22.56 30.84
CA ALA A 398 -6.33 22.63 31.56
C ALA A 398 -6.45 21.48 32.58
N LEU A 399 -6.03 20.26 32.22
CA LEU A 399 -6.02 19.10 33.12
C LEU A 399 -5.07 19.32 34.33
N VAL A 400 -3.85 19.78 34.08
CA VAL A 400 -2.82 20.01 35.14
C VAL A 400 -3.22 21.13 36.10
N LYS A 401 -3.96 22.15 35.67
CA LYS A 401 -4.45 23.23 36.53
C LYS A 401 -5.57 22.83 37.49
N VAL A 402 -6.25 21.74 37.23
CA VAL A 402 -7.38 21.23 38.02
C VAL A 402 -6.93 20.23 39.09
N GLN A 403 -5.71 19.69 38.95
CA GLN A 403 -5.03 18.85 39.96
C GLN A 403 -4.30 19.72 40.96
#